data_3e6e49859dbe44dacc2c45b199379408
#
_entry.id   3e6e49859dbe44dacc2c45b199379408
#
_cell.length_a   1.000
_cell.length_b   1.000
_cell.length_c   1.000
_cell.angle_alpha   90.00
_cell.angle_beta   90.00
_cell.angle_gamma   90.00
#
_symmetry.space_group_name_H-M   'P 1'
#
loop_
_entity.id
_entity.type
_entity.pdbx_description
1 polymer ?
#
loop_
_entity_poly.entity_id
_entity_poly.type
_entity_poly.pdbx_seq_one_letter_code
_entity_poly.pdbx_strand_id
1 'polypeptide(L)'
;MRTINDDFPIKQFNGIDINTSTLSSPANYYTYSSRVVKFIVIHYTGNTKDTAKANATYFHNGSRGSSAHLFTDDDSCYQSVALNNAAWAVGGTKVYKHAECRNINSISIEMCCSGNSIVSEKTINNTAYLCAELCKYIGITADTVDIFVLRHYDVWDKQCPEQWATENNSGWIAFKEKVKEVLRNEEGLTMEQYNELKNLIEKQEAAISALQIENKELKAVVQSTMVYDYNDGNMPSWARTAVQAAQDYGALVGDEQGRLGLSYKDLRTICREYRCGMYDK
;
A
#
# COMPACT_ATOMS: atom_id res chain seq x y z
N MET A 1 1.33 -8.79 25.10
CA MET A 1 1.53 -10.19 25.54
C MET A 1 0.34 -11.05 25.19
N ARG A 2 0.53 -12.17 24.51
CA ARG A 2 -0.56 -13.05 24.11
C ARG A 2 -0.21 -14.52 24.37
N THR A 3 -1.19 -15.30 24.86
CA THR A 3 -1.12 -16.76 24.81
C THR A 3 -1.43 -17.22 23.41
N ILE A 4 -0.52 -17.97 22.78
CA ILE A 4 -0.67 -18.55 21.44
C ILE A 4 -0.88 -20.05 21.63
N ASN A 5 -2.02 -20.56 21.16
CA ASN A 5 -2.44 -21.96 21.22
C ASN A 5 -2.75 -22.54 19.84
N ASP A 6 -2.64 -21.74 18.79
CA ASP A 6 -2.88 -22.08 17.42
C ASP A 6 -1.80 -21.47 16.51
N ASP A 7 -1.86 -21.80 15.23
CA ASP A 7 -0.94 -21.25 14.25
C ASP A 7 -1.29 -19.80 13.89
N PHE A 8 -0.37 -19.15 13.20
CA PHE A 8 -0.40 -17.75 12.86
C PHE A 8 -1.57 -17.42 11.91
N PRO A 9 -2.49 -16.52 12.27
CA PRO A 9 -3.68 -16.23 11.48
C PRO A 9 -3.38 -15.30 10.29
N ILE A 10 -2.24 -14.59 10.28
CA ILE A 10 -1.88 -13.66 9.22
C ILE A 10 -1.43 -14.45 8.00
N LYS A 11 -2.06 -14.19 6.86
CA LYS A 11 -1.75 -14.87 5.60
C LYS A 11 -0.87 -14.04 4.68
N GLN A 12 -0.91 -12.71 4.85
CA GLN A 12 -0.23 -11.76 3.98
C GLN A 12 0.20 -10.51 4.77
N PHE A 13 1.28 -9.86 4.34
CA PHE A 13 1.72 -8.54 4.79
C PHE A 13 2.35 -7.80 3.60
N ASN A 14 2.12 -6.51 3.47
CA ASN A 14 2.71 -5.66 2.41
C ASN A 14 2.66 -6.29 1.00
N GLY A 15 1.57 -6.99 0.67
CA GLY A 15 1.40 -7.68 -0.61
C GLY A 15 2.17 -9.01 -0.74
N ILE A 16 2.83 -9.50 0.31
CA ILE A 16 3.60 -10.76 0.33
C ILE A 16 2.81 -11.82 1.09
N ASP A 17 2.53 -12.95 0.44
CA ASP A 17 1.91 -14.10 1.08
C ASP A 17 2.91 -14.83 2.00
N ILE A 18 2.43 -15.27 3.17
CA ILE A 18 3.21 -16.13 4.07
C ILE A 18 3.01 -17.59 3.67
N ASN A 19 4.07 -18.19 3.15
CA ASN A 19 4.04 -19.59 2.75
C ASN A 19 4.26 -20.52 3.96
N THR A 20 3.31 -21.40 4.23
CA THR A 20 3.32 -22.36 5.35
C THR A 20 3.55 -23.80 4.90
N SER A 21 3.83 -24.04 3.61
CA SER A 21 3.93 -25.40 3.05
C SER A 21 5.21 -26.15 3.43
N THR A 22 6.22 -25.47 3.99
CA THR A 22 7.56 -26.02 4.23
C THR A 22 7.98 -25.82 5.69
N LEU A 23 7.20 -26.42 6.60
CA LEU A 23 7.51 -26.37 8.02
C LEU A 23 8.76 -27.18 8.37
N SER A 24 9.50 -26.73 9.36
CA SER A 24 10.71 -27.37 9.88
C SER A 24 10.41 -28.76 10.43
N SER A 25 11.43 -29.65 10.34
CA SER A 25 11.40 -30.92 11.05
C SER A 25 11.14 -30.69 12.56
N PRO A 26 10.27 -31.50 13.20
CA PRO A 26 10.04 -31.43 14.65
C PRO A 26 11.31 -31.58 15.52
N ALA A 27 12.39 -32.10 14.92
CA ALA A 27 13.68 -32.20 15.58
C ALA A 27 14.41 -30.85 15.77
N ASN A 28 13.83 -29.72 15.33
CA ASN A 28 14.48 -28.40 15.36
C ASN A 28 13.79 -27.38 16.29
N TYR A 29 12.76 -27.76 17.03
CA TYR A 29 12.04 -26.84 17.91
C TYR A 29 11.39 -27.57 19.09
N TYR A 30 10.95 -26.83 20.09
CA TYR A 30 10.11 -27.39 21.15
C TYR A 30 8.65 -27.29 20.83
N THR A 31 7.94 -28.40 20.93
CA THR A 31 6.48 -28.47 20.73
C THR A 31 5.74 -28.04 22.00
N TYR A 32 4.78 -27.15 21.83
CA TYR A 32 3.86 -26.74 22.89
C TYR A 32 2.42 -26.74 22.40
N SER A 33 1.49 -27.07 23.30
CA SER A 33 0.06 -26.84 23.05
C SER A 33 -0.31 -25.38 23.12
N SER A 34 0.39 -24.62 23.97
CA SER A 34 0.28 -23.15 24.07
C SER A 34 1.53 -22.57 24.71
N ARG A 35 1.84 -21.30 24.41
CA ARG A 35 2.91 -20.53 25.05
C ARG A 35 2.57 -19.06 25.13
N VAL A 36 3.14 -18.36 26.10
CA VAL A 36 2.99 -16.91 26.21
C VAL A 36 4.13 -16.23 25.48
N VAL A 37 3.80 -15.49 24.43
CA VAL A 37 4.77 -14.72 23.64
C VAL A 37 4.77 -13.26 24.09
N LYS A 38 5.97 -12.73 24.31
CA LYS A 38 6.25 -11.36 24.72
C LYS A 38 7.10 -10.61 23.72
N PHE A 39 8.05 -11.29 23.07
CA PHE A 39 9.12 -10.65 22.30
C PHE A 39 9.09 -11.08 20.84
N ILE A 40 9.53 -10.17 19.98
CA ILE A 40 9.92 -10.47 18.59
C ILE A 40 11.43 -10.25 18.48
N VAL A 41 12.14 -11.23 17.94
CA VAL A 41 13.59 -11.16 17.80
C VAL A 41 13.98 -11.19 16.33
N ILE A 42 14.73 -10.18 15.92
CA ILE A 42 15.22 -10.01 14.56
C ILE A 42 16.62 -10.59 14.44
N HIS A 43 16.78 -11.39 13.39
CA HIS A 43 18.02 -12.06 13.02
C HIS A 43 18.37 -11.77 11.56
N TYR A 44 19.55 -12.20 11.14
CA TYR A 44 19.89 -12.36 9.73
C TYR A 44 20.55 -13.73 9.56
N THR A 45 20.41 -14.33 8.39
CA THR A 45 20.90 -15.68 8.13
C THR A 45 22.45 -15.77 8.13
N GLY A 46 23.13 -14.67 7.81
CA GLY A 46 24.60 -14.61 7.71
C GLY A 46 25.18 -15.40 6.54
N ASN A 47 24.35 -15.94 5.66
CA ASN A 47 24.79 -16.61 4.44
C ASN A 47 25.30 -15.61 3.42
N THR A 48 26.16 -16.03 2.49
CA THR A 48 26.63 -15.14 1.42
C THR A 48 25.47 -14.63 0.57
N LYS A 49 24.54 -15.52 0.22
CA LYS A 49 23.27 -15.23 -0.47
C LYS A 49 22.32 -16.40 -0.23
N ASP A 50 21.05 -16.08 0.04
CA ASP A 50 20.02 -17.10 0.24
C ASP A 50 18.62 -16.55 -0.02
N THR A 51 17.61 -17.41 0.18
CA THR A 51 16.18 -17.06 0.07
C THR A 51 15.39 -17.66 1.22
N ALA A 52 14.25 -17.08 1.52
CA ALA A 52 13.34 -17.58 2.54
C ALA A 52 12.93 -19.03 2.27
N LYS A 53 12.65 -19.38 1.02
CA LYS A 53 12.32 -20.74 0.59
C LYS A 53 13.48 -21.73 0.84
N ALA A 54 14.71 -21.34 0.50
CA ALA A 54 15.89 -22.21 0.67
C ALA A 54 16.13 -22.52 2.14
N ASN A 55 16.02 -21.51 3.02
CA ASN A 55 16.17 -21.68 4.47
C ASN A 55 15.03 -22.56 5.05
N ALA A 56 13.77 -22.30 4.71
CA ALA A 56 12.67 -23.16 5.14
C ALA A 56 12.89 -24.62 4.72
N THR A 57 13.29 -24.84 3.47
CA THR A 57 13.62 -26.20 2.95
C THR A 57 14.79 -26.82 3.70
N TYR A 58 15.82 -26.07 4.05
CA TYR A 58 16.96 -26.57 4.82
C TYR A 58 16.53 -27.11 6.18
N PHE A 59 15.68 -26.36 6.91
CA PHE A 59 15.18 -26.79 8.21
C PHE A 59 14.08 -27.85 8.13
N HIS A 60 13.38 -27.93 7.02
CA HIS A 60 12.43 -29.04 6.73
C HIS A 60 13.15 -30.38 6.61
N ASN A 61 14.31 -30.41 5.97
CA ASN A 61 15.06 -31.61 5.60
C ASN A 61 15.98 -32.13 6.69
N GLY A 62 15.51 -32.26 7.93
CA GLY A 62 16.22 -32.98 9.00
C GLY A 62 16.58 -32.14 10.22
N SER A 63 17.34 -32.76 11.13
CA SER A 63 17.77 -32.14 12.38
C SER A 63 18.94 -31.20 12.14
N ARG A 64 18.81 -29.94 12.58
CA ARG A 64 19.78 -28.87 12.40
C ARG A 64 20.29 -28.28 13.71
N GLY A 65 19.65 -28.62 14.82
CA GLY A 65 19.99 -28.09 16.15
C GLY A 65 19.67 -26.59 16.32
N SER A 66 18.93 -26.02 15.38
CA SER A 66 18.47 -24.62 15.37
C SER A 66 17.24 -24.47 14.47
N SER A 67 16.54 -23.36 14.58
CA SER A 67 15.44 -22.98 13.69
C SER A 67 15.05 -21.52 13.90
N ALA A 68 14.17 -20.99 13.03
CA ALA A 68 13.47 -19.73 13.23
C ALA A 68 11.97 -19.93 12.93
N HIS A 69 11.13 -18.99 13.36
CA HIS A 69 9.71 -19.06 13.04
C HIS A 69 9.46 -18.66 11.59
N LEU A 70 10.10 -17.58 11.13
CA LEU A 70 9.87 -16.99 9.82
C LEU A 70 11.20 -16.61 9.16
N PHE A 71 11.25 -16.77 7.84
CA PHE A 71 12.30 -16.29 6.96
C PHE A 71 11.71 -15.30 5.96
N THR A 72 12.36 -14.16 5.78
CA THR A 72 11.95 -13.13 4.80
C THR A 72 13.09 -12.83 3.83
N ASP A 73 12.73 -12.58 2.58
CA ASP A 73 13.62 -12.06 1.54
C ASP A 73 12.93 -10.90 0.78
N ASP A 74 13.50 -10.52 -0.36
CA ASP A 74 12.98 -9.41 -1.16
C ASP A 74 11.53 -9.64 -1.66
N ASP A 75 11.15 -10.88 -1.91
CA ASP A 75 9.93 -11.20 -2.64
C ASP A 75 9.06 -12.26 -1.95
N SER A 76 9.53 -12.86 -0.87
CA SER A 76 8.84 -13.99 -0.24
C SER A 76 9.00 -14.03 1.28
N CYS A 77 8.04 -14.72 1.92
CA CYS A 77 8.10 -15.07 3.34
C CYS A 77 7.71 -16.54 3.52
N TYR A 78 8.49 -17.27 4.32
CA TYR A 78 8.23 -18.65 4.66
C TYR A 78 8.18 -18.82 6.16
N GLN A 79 7.06 -19.37 6.65
CA GLN A 79 6.97 -19.86 8.02
C GLN A 79 7.62 -21.23 8.10
N SER A 80 8.60 -21.37 9.00
CA SER A 80 9.33 -22.61 9.23
C SER A 80 8.91 -23.29 10.53
N VAL A 81 8.60 -22.54 11.59
CA VAL A 81 8.06 -23.08 12.84
C VAL A 81 6.73 -22.42 13.16
N ALA A 82 5.70 -23.23 13.47
CA ALA A 82 4.41 -22.73 13.89
C ALA A 82 4.52 -21.90 15.16
N LEU A 83 3.74 -20.82 15.28
CA LEU A 83 3.92 -19.83 16.35
C LEU A 83 3.59 -20.34 17.76
N ASN A 84 2.77 -21.37 17.89
CA ASN A 84 2.54 -22.05 19.16
C ASN A 84 3.74 -22.88 19.64
N ASN A 85 4.67 -23.23 18.77
CA ASN A 85 5.91 -23.92 19.08
C ASN A 85 7.04 -22.91 19.37
N ALA A 86 8.12 -23.33 19.97
CA ALA A 86 9.28 -22.50 20.28
C ALA A 86 10.47 -22.87 19.38
N ALA A 87 10.78 -22.00 18.41
CA ALA A 87 11.96 -22.16 17.57
C ALA A 87 13.25 -22.07 18.40
N TRP A 88 14.27 -22.81 18.03
CA TRP A 88 15.61 -22.74 18.65
C TRP A 88 16.44 -21.65 17.99
N ALA A 89 16.10 -20.39 18.28
CA ALA A 89 16.67 -19.20 17.63
C ALA A 89 17.50 -18.32 18.59
N VAL A 90 17.08 -18.17 19.85
CA VAL A 90 17.68 -17.24 20.81
C VAL A 90 18.24 -18.01 21.98
N GLY A 91 19.37 -18.65 21.84
CA GLY A 91 19.99 -19.42 22.92
C GLY A 91 21.27 -20.08 22.48
N GLY A 92 21.91 -20.71 23.45
CA GLY A 92 23.19 -21.41 23.25
C GLY A 92 23.83 -21.72 24.57
N THR A 93 25.15 -21.89 24.57
CA THR A 93 25.96 -22.28 25.73
C THR A 93 26.41 -21.11 26.61
N LYS A 94 26.22 -19.86 26.14
CA LYS A 94 26.61 -18.64 26.87
C LYS A 94 25.50 -18.14 27.77
N VAL A 95 25.81 -17.17 28.61
CA VAL A 95 24.84 -16.50 29.47
C VAL A 95 23.97 -15.54 28.66
N TYR A 96 22.67 -15.51 28.94
CA TYR A 96 21.77 -14.53 28.34
C TYR A 96 22.11 -13.11 28.79
N LYS A 97 22.14 -12.20 27.86
CA LYS A 97 22.29 -10.76 28.07
C LYS A 97 20.96 -10.13 28.52
N HIS A 98 19.85 -10.57 27.92
CA HIS A 98 18.49 -10.11 28.27
C HIS A 98 17.93 -10.90 29.44
N ALA A 99 17.31 -10.20 30.41
CA ALA A 99 16.79 -10.81 31.63
C ALA A 99 15.70 -11.87 31.37
N GLU A 100 14.77 -11.60 30.43
CA GLU A 100 13.56 -12.40 30.25
C GLU A 100 13.45 -13.13 28.91
N CYS A 101 13.97 -12.55 27.80
CA CYS A 101 13.76 -13.12 26.47
C CYS A 101 14.41 -14.49 26.30
N ARG A 102 13.64 -15.50 25.88
CA ARG A 102 14.01 -16.89 25.66
C ARG A 102 13.28 -17.45 24.44
N ASN A 103 13.67 -18.62 23.94
CA ASN A 103 12.97 -19.32 22.85
C ASN A 103 11.47 -19.49 23.14
N ILE A 104 11.11 -19.82 24.38
CA ILE A 104 9.71 -20.10 24.74
C ILE A 104 8.80 -18.88 24.67
N ASN A 105 9.31 -17.68 24.84
CA ASN A 105 8.52 -16.45 24.90
C ASN A 105 8.81 -15.45 23.79
N SER A 106 9.47 -15.88 22.71
CA SER A 106 9.80 -15.04 21.55
C SER A 106 9.38 -15.65 20.23
N ILE A 107 9.14 -14.78 19.23
CA ILE A 107 9.02 -15.12 17.82
C ILE A 107 10.26 -14.60 17.13
N SER A 108 10.93 -15.43 16.32
CA SER A 108 12.16 -15.09 15.61
C SER A 108 11.90 -14.93 14.12
N ILE A 109 12.41 -13.84 13.55
CA ILE A 109 12.38 -13.55 12.11
C ILE A 109 13.82 -13.48 11.61
N GLU A 110 14.16 -14.28 10.62
CA GLU A 110 15.44 -14.29 9.92
C GLU A 110 15.34 -13.51 8.60
N MET A 111 16.14 -12.48 8.45
CA MET A 111 16.32 -11.76 7.20
C MET A 111 17.32 -12.50 6.32
N CYS A 112 16.95 -12.86 5.10
CA CYS A 112 17.82 -13.50 4.14
C CYS A 112 18.80 -12.49 3.51
N CYS A 113 20.00 -12.98 3.15
CA CYS A 113 21.02 -12.15 2.54
C CYS A 113 20.88 -12.13 1.00
N SER A 114 20.91 -10.95 0.41
CA SER A 114 20.81 -10.75 -1.05
C SER A 114 22.14 -10.94 -1.79
N GLY A 115 23.26 -10.87 -1.09
CA GLY A 115 24.63 -11.06 -1.59
C GLY A 115 25.65 -10.51 -0.62
N ASN A 116 26.86 -11.07 -0.61
CA ASN A 116 27.97 -10.67 0.26
C ASN A 116 27.62 -10.60 1.76
N SER A 117 26.74 -11.48 2.20
CA SER A 117 26.17 -11.50 3.57
C SER A 117 25.45 -10.20 3.96
N ILE A 118 24.97 -9.42 2.98
CA ILE A 118 24.26 -8.17 3.18
C ILE A 118 22.76 -8.43 3.01
N VAL A 119 21.96 -7.92 3.93
CA VAL A 119 20.50 -7.86 3.82
C VAL A 119 20.12 -6.61 3.02
N SER A 120 19.29 -6.76 1.99
CA SER A 120 18.82 -5.64 1.18
C SER A 120 17.86 -4.74 1.96
N GLU A 121 17.73 -3.48 1.53
CA GLU A 121 16.72 -2.57 2.07
C GLU A 121 15.29 -3.09 1.85
N LYS A 122 15.04 -3.79 0.74
CA LYS A 122 13.73 -4.38 0.45
C LYS A 122 13.38 -5.48 1.45
N THR A 123 14.33 -6.41 1.76
CA THR A 123 14.15 -7.42 2.81
C THR A 123 13.97 -6.78 4.19
N ILE A 124 14.74 -5.74 4.51
CA ILE A 124 14.59 -4.99 5.77
C ILE A 124 13.19 -4.38 5.87
N ASN A 125 12.72 -3.72 4.82
CA ASN A 125 11.40 -3.12 4.78
C ASN A 125 10.29 -4.17 4.91
N ASN A 126 10.35 -5.27 4.17
CA ASN A 126 9.42 -6.39 4.27
C ASN A 126 9.38 -6.95 5.71
N THR A 127 10.54 -7.11 6.32
CA THR A 127 10.65 -7.59 7.71
C THR A 127 10.02 -6.62 8.69
N ALA A 128 10.10 -5.30 8.47
CA ALA A 128 9.45 -4.31 9.32
C ALA A 128 7.92 -4.41 9.25
N TYR A 129 7.34 -4.60 8.06
CA TYR A 129 5.90 -4.85 7.91
C TYR A 129 5.47 -6.16 8.59
N LEU A 130 6.19 -7.26 8.36
CA LEU A 130 5.92 -8.53 9.05
C LEU A 130 6.02 -8.39 10.57
N CYS A 131 7.04 -7.68 11.06
CA CYS A 131 7.21 -7.41 12.48
C CYS A 131 6.04 -6.63 13.05
N ALA A 132 5.52 -5.63 12.33
CA ALA A 132 4.35 -4.86 12.75
C ALA A 132 3.10 -5.74 12.83
N GLU A 133 2.86 -6.63 11.86
CA GLU A 133 1.75 -7.59 11.91
C GLU A 133 1.85 -8.53 13.13
N LEU A 134 3.05 -9.03 13.40
CA LEU A 134 3.29 -9.84 14.61
C LEU A 134 3.10 -9.02 15.88
N CYS A 135 3.53 -7.76 15.92
CA CYS A 135 3.30 -6.84 17.04
C CYS A 135 1.80 -6.73 17.36
N LYS A 136 0.97 -6.44 16.35
CA LYS A 136 -0.49 -6.41 16.50
C LYS A 136 -1.04 -7.71 17.02
N TYR A 137 -0.60 -8.84 16.44
CA TYR A 137 -1.05 -10.16 16.85
C TYR A 137 -0.77 -10.48 18.32
N ILE A 138 0.39 -10.06 18.86
CA ILE A 138 0.77 -10.35 20.27
C ILE A 138 0.52 -9.19 21.23
N GLY A 139 -0.02 -8.06 20.75
CA GLY A 139 -0.38 -6.90 21.57
C GLY A 139 0.80 -5.99 21.91
N ILE A 140 1.78 -5.85 21.01
CA ILE A 140 2.83 -4.82 21.07
C ILE A 140 2.30 -3.60 20.32
N THR A 141 2.29 -2.45 20.96
CA THR A 141 1.90 -1.15 20.39
C THR A 141 3.12 -0.37 19.92
N ALA A 142 2.92 0.70 19.15
CA ALA A 142 4.01 1.58 18.73
C ALA A 142 4.86 2.10 19.90
N ASP A 143 4.24 2.36 21.04
CA ASP A 143 4.92 2.87 22.25
C ASP A 143 5.78 1.81 22.96
N THR A 144 5.52 0.53 22.69
CA THR A 144 6.20 -0.58 23.38
C THR A 144 7.17 -1.36 22.47
N VAL A 145 7.26 -0.99 21.19
CA VAL A 145 8.21 -1.60 20.23
C VAL A 145 9.64 -1.61 20.76
N ASP A 146 10.10 -0.53 21.39
CA ASP A 146 11.47 -0.43 21.90
C ASP A 146 11.79 -1.43 23.00
N ILE A 147 10.78 -1.94 23.71
CA ILE A 147 10.91 -2.88 24.82
C ILE A 147 10.85 -4.34 24.33
N PHE A 148 9.97 -4.62 23.36
CA PHE A 148 9.60 -5.99 23.03
C PHE A 148 10.10 -6.46 21.66
N VAL A 149 10.58 -5.55 20.79
CA VAL A 149 11.24 -5.88 19.53
C VAL A 149 12.75 -5.77 19.74
N LEU A 150 13.43 -6.90 19.66
CA LEU A 150 14.84 -7.06 20.03
C LEU A 150 15.64 -7.60 18.85
N ARG A 151 16.96 -7.37 18.87
CA ARG A 151 17.92 -8.11 18.03
C ARG A 151 18.38 -9.35 18.79
N HIS A 152 18.87 -10.35 18.11
CA HIS A 152 19.59 -11.45 18.78
C HIS A 152 20.78 -10.93 19.60
N TYR A 153 21.47 -9.89 19.12
CA TYR A 153 22.51 -9.15 19.83
C TYR A 153 22.07 -8.65 21.23
N ASP A 154 20.80 -8.22 21.37
CA ASP A 154 20.25 -7.72 22.63
C ASP A 154 19.92 -8.87 23.60
N VAL A 155 19.65 -10.08 23.07
CA VAL A 155 19.21 -11.23 23.85
C VAL A 155 20.37 -12.08 24.32
N TRP A 156 21.33 -12.30 23.43
CA TRP A 156 22.44 -13.22 23.68
C TRP A 156 23.68 -12.73 22.93
N ASP A 157 24.78 -12.53 23.57
CA ASP A 157 25.98 -11.90 23.03
C ASP A 157 26.44 -12.51 21.70
N LYS A 158 25.67 -12.26 20.64
CA LYS A 158 25.88 -12.71 19.26
C LYS A 158 25.81 -11.53 18.30
N GLN A 159 26.77 -11.46 17.37
CA GLN A 159 26.75 -10.45 16.30
C GLN A 159 25.64 -10.76 15.28
N CYS A 160 24.38 -10.50 15.66
CA CYS A 160 23.23 -10.84 14.84
C CYS A 160 22.04 -9.88 15.12
N PRO A 161 21.49 -9.20 14.10
CA PRO A 161 22.05 -9.06 12.75
C PRO A 161 23.39 -8.32 12.77
N GLU A 162 24.41 -8.79 12.02
CA GLU A 162 25.76 -8.23 12.10
C GLU A 162 25.78 -6.73 11.79
N GLN A 163 25.04 -6.31 10.77
CA GLN A 163 24.96 -4.91 10.36
C GLN A 163 24.38 -3.97 11.44
N TRP A 164 23.74 -4.53 12.45
CA TRP A 164 23.11 -3.80 13.56
C TRP A 164 23.69 -4.13 14.94
N ALA A 165 24.68 -4.97 15.02
CA ALA A 165 25.22 -5.52 16.28
C ALA A 165 26.17 -4.55 17.00
N THR A 166 25.78 -3.28 17.13
CA THR A 166 26.47 -2.26 17.91
C THR A 166 25.49 -1.46 18.76
N GLU A 167 25.98 -0.86 19.84
CA GLU A 167 25.18 0.05 20.65
C GLU A 167 24.74 1.27 19.79
N ASN A 168 23.51 1.77 20.02
CA ASN A 168 22.96 2.94 19.34
C ASN A 168 23.05 2.89 17.79
N ASN A 169 22.93 1.71 17.22
CA ASN A 169 23.00 1.53 15.76
C ASN A 169 21.85 2.25 15.04
N SER A 170 22.21 3.15 14.12
CA SER A 170 21.22 3.97 13.40
C SER A 170 20.29 3.15 12.51
N GLY A 171 20.77 2.05 11.88
CA GLY A 171 19.94 1.15 11.07
C GLY A 171 18.92 0.40 11.91
N TRP A 172 19.30 -0.04 13.11
CA TRP A 172 18.36 -0.65 14.04
C TRP A 172 17.29 0.32 14.56
N ILE A 173 17.70 1.56 14.85
CA ILE A 173 16.78 2.62 15.25
C ILE A 173 15.78 2.88 14.11
N ALA A 174 16.27 3.04 12.87
CA ALA A 174 15.44 3.27 11.70
C ALA A 174 14.45 2.10 11.45
N PHE A 175 14.90 0.85 11.62
CA PHE A 175 14.02 -0.32 11.53
C PHE A 175 12.86 -0.25 12.54
N LYS A 176 13.16 0.03 13.81
CA LYS A 176 12.11 0.16 14.84
C LYS A 176 11.16 1.32 14.58
N GLU A 177 11.66 2.46 14.12
CA GLU A 177 10.79 3.58 13.72
C GLU A 177 9.88 3.20 12.56
N LYS A 178 10.36 2.42 11.59
CA LYS A 178 9.51 1.91 10.52
C LYS A 178 8.41 0.97 11.03
N VAL A 179 8.71 0.08 11.97
CA VAL A 179 7.70 -0.77 12.63
C VAL A 179 6.64 0.10 13.35
N LYS A 180 7.08 1.12 14.10
CA LYS A 180 6.18 2.06 14.78
C LYS A 180 5.30 2.85 13.80
N GLU A 181 5.88 3.31 12.69
CA GLU A 181 5.16 3.99 11.61
C GLU A 181 4.03 3.11 11.05
N VAL A 182 4.33 1.85 10.72
CA VAL A 182 3.34 0.90 10.19
C VAL A 182 2.23 0.67 11.22
N LEU A 183 2.57 0.49 12.50
CA LEU A 183 1.59 0.31 13.56
C LEU A 183 0.66 1.53 13.73
N ARG A 184 1.20 2.75 13.67
CA ARG A 184 0.41 3.99 13.78
C ARG A 184 -0.47 4.23 12.56
N ASN A 185 0.03 3.95 11.35
CA ASN A 185 -0.72 4.16 10.11
C ASN A 185 -1.93 3.22 9.98
N GLU A 186 -1.92 2.09 10.65
CA GLU A 186 -3.02 1.12 10.63
C GLU A 186 -3.97 1.23 11.84
N GLU A 187 -3.63 2.00 12.87
CA GLU A 187 -4.55 2.30 13.98
C GLU A 187 -5.78 3.12 13.52
N GLY A 188 -5.84 3.43 12.23
CA GLY A 188 -6.89 4.25 11.63
C GLY A 188 -6.64 5.74 11.87
N LEU A 189 -7.41 6.58 11.17
CA LEU A 189 -7.42 8.02 11.40
C LEU A 189 -7.91 8.29 12.83
N THR A 190 -7.16 9.08 13.58
CA THR A 190 -7.69 9.63 14.84
C THR A 190 -9.00 10.38 14.53
N MET A 191 -9.90 10.53 15.52
CA MET A 191 -11.12 11.33 15.35
C MET A 191 -10.80 12.76 14.89
N GLU A 192 -9.66 13.31 15.28
CA GLU A 192 -9.19 14.62 14.83
C GLU A 192 -8.80 14.60 13.34
N GLN A 193 -7.99 13.64 12.91
CA GLN A 193 -7.62 13.44 11.49
C GLN A 193 -8.84 13.11 10.60
N TYR A 194 -9.78 12.30 11.12
CA TYR A 194 -11.03 12.01 10.43
C TYR A 194 -11.87 13.28 10.22
N ASN A 195 -12.01 14.11 11.26
CA ASN A 195 -12.75 15.35 11.19
C ASN A 195 -12.07 16.38 10.26
N GLU A 196 -10.74 16.45 10.28
CA GLU A 196 -9.97 17.31 9.38
C GLU A 196 -10.14 16.88 7.92
N LEU A 197 -10.03 15.58 7.62
CA LEU A 197 -10.24 15.03 6.29
C LEU A 197 -11.68 15.26 5.81
N LYS A 198 -12.66 15.08 6.69
CA LYS A 198 -14.07 15.36 6.39
C LYS A 198 -14.28 16.83 6.03
N ASN A 199 -13.72 17.75 6.80
CA ASN A 199 -13.79 19.19 6.51
C ASN A 199 -13.12 19.55 5.17
N LEU A 200 -12.03 18.89 4.80
CA LEU A 200 -11.37 19.09 3.51
C LEU A 200 -12.24 18.58 2.35
N ILE A 201 -12.88 17.43 2.52
CA ILE A 201 -13.82 16.88 1.52
C ILE A 201 -15.01 17.84 1.32
N GLU A 202 -15.63 18.31 2.39
CA GLU A 202 -16.75 19.27 2.32
C GLU A 202 -16.34 20.58 1.60
N LYS A 203 -15.14 21.10 1.85
CA LYS A 203 -14.61 22.28 1.14
C LYS A 203 -14.37 22.00 -0.35
N GLN A 204 -13.87 20.82 -0.70
CA GLN A 204 -13.67 20.43 -2.09
C GLN A 204 -14.99 20.26 -2.83
N GLU A 205 -16.01 19.67 -2.21
CA GLU A 205 -17.34 19.53 -2.79
C GLU A 205 -18.00 20.89 -3.06
N ALA A 206 -17.85 21.84 -2.12
CA ALA A 206 -18.33 23.21 -2.30
C ALA A 206 -17.60 23.92 -3.46
N ALA A 207 -16.29 23.78 -3.58
CA ALA A 207 -15.50 24.35 -4.67
C ALA A 207 -15.89 23.73 -6.03
N ILE A 208 -16.07 22.42 -6.09
CA ILE A 208 -16.53 21.71 -7.31
C ILE A 208 -17.91 22.23 -7.73
N SER A 209 -18.84 22.41 -6.79
CA SER A 209 -20.18 22.91 -7.06
C SER A 209 -20.13 24.35 -7.60
N ALA A 210 -19.30 25.22 -7.03
CA ALA A 210 -19.10 26.58 -7.52
C ALA A 210 -18.52 26.61 -8.94
N LEU A 211 -17.50 25.80 -9.21
CA LEU A 211 -16.90 25.66 -10.54
C LEU A 211 -17.89 25.12 -11.59
N GLN A 212 -18.79 24.21 -11.20
CA GLN A 212 -19.84 23.70 -12.08
C GLN A 212 -20.84 24.80 -12.49
N ILE A 213 -21.21 25.67 -11.54
CA ILE A 213 -22.10 26.82 -11.80
C ILE A 213 -21.39 27.80 -12.76
N GLU A 214 -20.15 28.19 -12.44
CA GLU A 214 -19.37 29.11 -13.26
C GLU A 214 -19.15 28.55 -14.70
N ASN A 215 -18.86 27.26 -14.84
CA ASN A 215 -18.76 26.61 -16.15
C ASN A 215 -20.07 26.65 -16.94
N LYS A 216 -21.21 26.50 -16.26
CA LYS A 216 -22.55 26.60 -16.90
C LYS A 216 -22.80 28.01 -17.38
N GLU A 217 -22.50 29.02 -16.58
CA GLU A 217 -22.65 30.43 -16.93
C GLU A 217 -21.69 30.80 -18.08
N LEU A 218 -20.44 30.41 -18.00
CA LEU A 218 -19.45 30.63 -19.06
C LEU A 218 -19.86 30.00 -20.39
N LYS A 219 -20.39 28.76 -20.37
CA LYS A 219 -20.93 28.11 -21.57
C LYS A 219 -22.14 28.89 -22.15
N ALA A 220 -22.99 29.43 -21.32
CA ALA A 220 -24.13 30.24 -21.77
C ALA A 220 -23.66 31.55 -22.43
N VAL A 221 -22.66 32.22 -21.86
CA VAL A 221 -22.05 33.43 -22.43
C VAL A 221 -21.37 33.09 -23.77
N VAL A 222 -20.56 32.04 -23.84
CA VAL A 222 -19.91 31.62 -25.09
C VAL A 222 -20.93 31.32 -26.17
N GLN A 223 -22.02 30.58 -25.84
CA GLN A 223 -23.08 30.31 -26.80
C GLN A 223 -23.80 31.57 -27.29
N SER A 224 -23.99 32.57 -26.42
CA SER A 224 -24.67 33.80 -26.79
C SER A 224 -23.82 34.73 -27.65
N THR A 225 -22.48 34.61 -27.53
CA THR A 225 -21.53 35.47 -28.26
C THR A 225 -20.93 34.80 -29.49
N MET A 226 -21.10 33.47 -29.65
CA MET A 226 -20.60 32.76 -30.84
C MET A 226 -21.27 33.21 -32.10
N VAL A 227 -20.46 33.46 -33.13
CA VAL A 227 -20.92 33.72 -34.50
C VAL A 227 -20.50 32.50 -35.36
N TYR A 228 -21.47 32.02 -36.15
CA TYR A 228 -21.29 30.88 -37.05
C TYR A 228 -21.22 31.39 -38.49
N ASP A 229 -20.00 31.40 -39.02
CA ASP A 229 -19.75 31.93 -40.34
C ASP A 229 -20.01 30.90 -41.44
N TYR A 230 -19.92 29.61 -41.13
CA TYR A 230 -20.09 28.52 -42.09
C TYR A 230 -21.00 27.42 -41.54
N ASN A 231 -21.73 26.76 -42.46
CA ASN A 231 -22.48 25.55 -42.13
C ASN A 231 -21.59 24.32 -42.08
N ASP A 232 -20.69 24.26 -41.08
CA ASP A 232 -19.66 23.25 -40.93
C ASP A 232 -19.71 22.52 -39.58
N GLY A 233 -18.62 21.84 -39.23
CA GLY A 233 -18.47 21.12 -37.96
C GLY A 233 -18.62 21.99 -36.70
N ASN A 234 -18.37 23.27 -36.77
CA ASN A 234 -18.47 24.22 -35.64
C ASN A 234 -19.92 24.64 -35.37
N MET A 235 -20.75 24.60 -36.43
CA MET A 235 -22.19 24.89 -36.23
C MET A 235 -22.88 23.74 -35.50
N PRO A 236 -23.78 24.02 -34.52
CA PRO A 236 -24.55 23.00 -33.82
C PRO A 236 -25.29 22.09 -34.80
N SER A 237 -25.21 20.77 -34.60
CA SER A 237 -25.76 19.76 -35.50
C SER A 237 -27.28 19.93 -35.72
N TRP A 238 -28.02 20.40 -34.70
CA TRP A 238 -29.46 20.65 -34.78
C TRP A 238 -29.84 21.78 -35.71
N ALA A 239 -28.92 22.69 -36.05
CA ALA A 239 -29.18 23.86 -36.93
C ALA A 239 -28.77 23.62 -38.39
N ARG A 240 -27.81 22.72 -38.63
CA ARG A 240 -27.19 22.55 -39.95
C ARG A 240 -28.16 22.29 -41.08
N THR A 241 -29.14 21.41 -40.89
CA THR A 241 -30.16 21.07 -41.89
C THR A 241 -31.02 22.28 -42.24
N ALA A 242 -31.44 23.03 -41.21
CA ALA A 242 -32.29 24.22 -41.44
C ALA A 242 -31.51 25.35 -42.11
N VAL A 243 -30.26 25.56 -41.72
CA VAL A 243 -29.37 26.54 -42.37
C VAL A 243 -29.09 26.16 -43.83
N GLN A 244 -28.89 24.87 -44.12
CA GLN A 244 -28.71 24.40 -45.50
C GLN A 244 -29.97 24.64 -46.33
N ALA A 245 -31.12 24.31 -45.78
CA ALA A 245 -32.38 24.57 -46.51
C ALA A 245 -32.62 26.07 -46.80
N ALA A 246 -32.27 26.94 -45.82
CA ALA A 246 -32.38 28.39 -46.02
C ALA A 246 -31.39 28.91 -47.11
N GLN A 247 -30.17 28.34 -47.16
CA GLN A 247 -29.21 28.63 -48.21
C GLN A 247 -29.70 28.11 -49.56
N ASP A 248 -30.18 26.88 -49.68
CA ASP A 248 -30.70 26.27 -50.90
C ASP A 248 -31.93 26.99 -51.43
N TYR A 249 -32.74 27.54 -50.56
CA TYR A 249 -33.90 28.37 -50.88
C TYR A 249 -33.48 29.77 -51.37
N GLY A 250 -32.29 30.24 -51.00
CA GLY A 250 -31.79 31.58 -51.27
C GLY A 250 -32.22 32.65 -50.26
N ALA A 251 -32.84 32.23 -49.13
CA ALA A 251 -33.20 33.14 -48.04
C ALA A 251 -31.99 33.53 -47.16
N LEU A 252 -30.90 32.73 -47.20
CA LEU A 252 -29.68 32.99 -46.48
C LEU A 252 -28.52 33.01 -47.45
N VAL A 253 -27.88 34.17 -47.59
CA VAL A 253 -26.72 34.37 -48.45
C VAL A 253 -25.58 34.89 -47.61
N GLY A 254 -24.39 34.33 -47.77
CA GLY A 254 -23.15 34.80 -47.11
C GLY A 254 -22.64 36.12 -47.67
N ASP A 255 -21.71 36.74 -46.97
CA ASP A 255 -20.98 37.92 -47.48
C ASP A 255 -20.07 37.54 -48.69
N GLU A 256 -19.26 38.50 -49.17
CA GLU A 256 -18.31 38.29 -50.30
C GLU A 256 -17.30 37.15 -50.09
N GLN A 257 -17.08 36.76 -48.81
CA GLN A 257 -16.23 35.63 -48.41
C GLN A 257 -17.04 34.38 -48.11
N GLY A 258 -18.37 34.39 -48.28
CA GLY A 258 -19.29 33.29 -48.00
C GLY A 258 -19.60 33.09 -46.50
N ARG A 259 -19.27 34.06 -45.64
CA ARG A 259 -19.53 33.99 -44.19
C ARG A 259 -20.97 34.37 -43.90
N LEU A 260 -21.64 33.58 -43.08
CA LEU A 260 -23.05 33.72 -42.75
C LEU A 260 -23.29 34.69 -41.60
N GLY A 261 -22.33 34.87 -40.68
CA GLY A 261 -22.43 35.78 -39.53
C GLY A 261 -23.59 35.49 -38.56
N LEU A 262 -23.98 34.22 -38.43
CA LEU A 262 -25.18 33.84 -37.66
C LEU A 262 -24.88 33.74 -36.19
N SER A 263 -25.67 34.43 -35.36
CA SER A 263 -25.68 34.22 -33.92
C SER A 263 -26.47 32.96 -33.56
N TYR A 264 -26.32 32.48 -32.32
CA TYR A 264 -27.13 31.37 -31.80
C TYR A 264 -28.66 31.68 -31.87
N LYS A 265 -29.02 32.95 -31.72
CA LYS A 265 -30.42 33.40 -31.85
C LYS A 265 -30.91 33.27 -33.28
N ASP A 266 -30.07 33.61 -34.25
CA ASP A 266 -30.44 33.48 -35.70
C ASP A 266 -30.60 32.02 -36.07
N LEU A 267 -29.73 31.12 -35.60
CA LEU A 267 -29.86 29.67 -35.81
C LEU A 267 -31.26 29.17 -35.29
N ARG A 268 -31.68 29.61 -34.11
CA ARG A 268 -32.99 29.23 -33.56
C ARG A 268 -34.15 29.79 -34.40
N THR A 269 -33.99 30.94 -34.94
CA THR A 269 -35.01 31.56 -35.82
C THR A 269 -35.09 30.75 -37.12
N ILE A 270 -33.97 30.52 -37.81
CA ILE A 270 -33.92 29.73 -39.03
C ILE A 270 -34.51 28.31 -38.82
N CYS A 271 -34.17 27.64 -37.72
CA CYS A 271 -34.77 26.34 -37.41
C CYS A 271 -36.31 26.38 -37.18
N ARG A 272 -36.80 27.46 -36.65
CA ARG A 272 -38.28 27.65 -36.49
C ARG A 272 -38.96 27.86 -37.83
N GLU A 273 -38.38 28.69 -38.66
CA GLU A 273 -38.84 28.95 -40.03
C GLU A 273 -38.82 27.68 -40.89
N TYR A 274 -37.74 26.91 -40.84
CA TYR A 274 -37.63 25.61 -41.49
C TYR A 274 -38.72 24.62 -41.06
N ARG A 275 -39.04 24.54 -39.75
CA ARG A 275 -40.09 23.68 -39.25
C ARG A 275 -41.51 24.14 -39.66
N CYS A 276 -41.64 25.41 -39.99
CA CYS A 276 -42.91 25.97 -40.54
C CYS A 276 -43.02 25.82 -42.07
N GLY A 277 -42.06 25.13 -42.71
CA GLY A 277 -42.10 24.95 -44.18
C GLY A 277 -41.71 26.17 -44.98
N MET A 278 -41.07 27.19 -44.39
CA MET A 278 -40.76 28.45 -45.11
C MET A 278 -39.70 28.26 -46.20
N TYR A 279 -38.92 27.16 -46.13
CA TYR A 279 -37.87 26.85 -47.12
C TYR A 279 -38.23 25.65 -47.99
N ASP A 280 -39.51 25.23 -48.02
CA ASP A 280 -39.93 24.18 -48.93
C ASP A 280 -40.11 24.77 -50.34
N LYS A 281 -39.57 24.08 -51.39
CA LYS A 281 -39.71 24.44 -52.80
C LYS A 281 -40.89 23.72 -53.43
#